data_e70a15bd7fe94ee6c6c27fa424356a4f
#
_entry.id   e70a15bd7fe94ee6c6c27fa424356a4f
#
_cell.length_a   1.000
_cell.length_b   1.000
_cell.length_c   1.000
_cell.angle_alpha   90.00
_cell.angle_beta   90.00
_cell.angle_gamma   90.00
#
_symmetry.space_group_name_H-M   'P 1'
#
loop_
_entity.id
_entity.type
_entity.pdbx_description
1 polymer ?
#
loop_
_entity_poly.entity_id
_entity_poly.type
_entity_poly.pdbx_seq_one_letter_code
_entity_poly.pdbx_strand_id
1 'polypeptide(L)'
;MTGELLSDYHFERFGVDARSVRFPGIISNGALPGGGTTDYAVEVFYEILKPGHHYTCEVPEDSYMDMIYMPDALKAAVQLMEADPAKLVHRNSFNIASMSFCPRELFAAI
;
A
#
# COMPACT_ATOMS: atom_id res chain seq x y z
N MET A 1 -2.29 -14.73 -0.74
CA MET A 1 -1.64 -15.89 -1.42
C MET A 1 -2.64 -16.82 -2.08
N THR A 2 -3.66 -17.30 -1.39
CA THR A 2 -4.68 -18.19 -1.98
C THR A 2 -5.38 -17.58 -3.19
N GLY A 3 -5.75 -16.30 -3.11
CA GLY A 3 -6.39 -15.59 -4.23
C GLY A 3 -5.49 -15.48 -5.46
N GLU A 4 -4.20 -15.28 -5.26
CA GLU A 4 -3.22 -15.20 -6.35
C GLU A 4 -3.07 -16.54 -7.05
N LEU A 5 -2.99 -17.64 -6.31
CA LEU A 5 -2.92 -19.00 -6.86
C LEU A 5 -4.19 -19.35 -7.63
N LEU A 6 -5.36 -18.96 -7.12
CA LEU A 6 -6.63 -19.15 -7.82
C LEU A 6 -6.70 -18.34 -9.10
N SER A 7 -6.16 -17.12 -9.09
CA SER A 7 -6.10 -16.27 -10.28
C SER A 7 -5.24 -16.90 -11.36
N ASP A 8 -4.08 -17.43 -11.01
CA ASP A 8 -3.21 -18.16 -11.95
C ASP A 8 -3.89 -19.40 -12.51
N TYR A 9 -4.52 -20.17 -11.64
CA TYR A 9 -5.24 -21.37 -12.05
C TYR A 9 -6.36 -21.07 -13.06
N HIS A 10 -7.15 -20.03 -12.80
CA HIS A 10 -8.25 -19.65 -13.69
C HIS A 10 -7.74 -19.11 -15.02
N PHE A 11 -6.61 -18.41 -15.02
CA PHE A 11 -5.99 -17.98 -16.27
C PHE A 11 -5.49 -19.16 -17.10
N GLU A 12 -4.74 -20.09 -16.50
CA GLU A 12 -4.17 -21.25 -17.20
C GLU A 12 -5.26 -22.22 -17.68
N ARG A 13 -6.27 -22.44 -16.86
CA ARG A 13 -7.33 -23.43 -17.14
C ARG A 13 -8.43 -22.88 -18.03
N PHE A 14 -8.89 -21.65 -17.80
CA PHE A 14 -10.08 -21.08 -18.43
C PHE A 14 -9.79 -19.82 -19.25
N GLY A 15 -8.56 -19.35 -19.30
CA GLY A 15 -8.20 -18.13 -20.01
C GLY A 15 -8.74 -16.84 -19.40
N VAL A 16 -9.10 -16.86 -18.11
CA VAL A 16 -9.59 -15.66 -17.40
C VAL A 16 -8.40 -14.75 -17.08
N ASP A 17 -8.43 -13.53 -17.59
CA ASP A 17 -7.39 -12.53 -17.34
C ASP A 17 -7.63 -11.86 -15.98
N ALA A 18 -7.27 -12.56 -14.91
CA ALA A 18 -7.34 -12.06 -13.53
C ALA A 18 -6.00 -11.44 -13.14
N ARG A 19 -6.02 -10.15 -12.80
CA ARG A 19 -4.83 -9.40 -12.42
C ARG A 19 -4.92 -9.00 -10.96
N SER A 20 -3.79 -9.00 -10.25
CA SER A 20 -3.76 -8.58 -8.85
C SER A 20 -2.51 -7.77 -8.53
N VAL A 21 -2.64 -6.92 -7.53
CA VAL A 21 -1.55 -6.11 -6.99
C VAL A 21 -1.38 -6.40 -5.51
N ARG A 22 -0.16 -6.23 -5.03
CA ARG A 22 0.17 -6.23 -3.61
C ARG A 22 0.48 -4.80 -3.21
N PHE A 23 -0.47 -4.19 -2.51
CA PHE A 23 -0.28 -2.82 -2.05
C PHE A 23 0.64 -2.77 -0.82
N PRO A 24 1.52 -1.74 -0.73
CA PRO A 24 2.22 -1.40 0.51
C PRO A 24 1.27 -0.70 1.48
N GLY A 25 1.81 -0.10 2.53
CA GLY A 25 1.02 0.78 3.38
C GLY A 25 0.48 1.97 2.59
N ILE A 26 -0.83 2.18 2.62
CA ILE A 26 -1.49 3.26 1.87
C ILE A 26 -1.69 4.46 2.77
N ILE A 27 -1.17 5.61 2.35
CA ILE A 27 -1.36 6.89 3.04
C ILE A 27 -2.50 7.64 2.38
N SER A 28 -3.54 7.95 3.15
CA SER A 28 -4.73 8.66 2.68
C SER A 28 -5.18 9.70 3.69
N ASN A 29 -5.73 10.79 3.18
CA ASN A 29 -6.38 11.82 3.99
C ASN A 29 -7.92 11.71 3.97
N GLY A 30 -8.46 10.70 3.30
CA GLY A 30 -9.91 10.56 3.12
C GLY A 30 -10.63 9.83 4.25
N ALA A 31 -9.91 9.08 5.08
CA ALA A 31 -10.50 8.32 6.19
C ALA A 31 -9.48 8.10 7.30
N LEU A 32 -9.99 7.90 8.51
CA LEU A 32 -9.15 7.51 9.65
C LEU A 32 -8.63 6.08 9.48
N PRO A 33 -7.41 5.80 9.98
CA PRO A 33 -6.85 4.45 9.92
C PRO A 33 -7.69 3.42 10.68
N GLY A 34 -7.67 2.19 10.19
CA GLY A 34 -8.47 1.10 10.75
C GLY A 34 -7.74 0.13 11.66
N GLY A 35 -6.47 0.37 11.99
CA GLY A 35 -5.69 -0.45 12.91
C GLY A 35 -4.62 -1.34 12.26
N GLY A 36 -3.98 -0.89 11.21
CA GLY A 36 -2.86 -1.59 10.58
C GLY A 36 -1.49 -1.11 11.08
N THR A 37 -0.46 -1.90 10.85
CA THR A 37 0.91 -1.59 11.28
C THR A 37 1.46 -0.30 10.65
N THR A 38 1.03 0.03 9.43
CA THR A 38 1.47 1.22 8.70
C THR A 38 0.63 2.47 9.00
N ASP A 39 -0.41 2.35 9.81
CA ASP A 39 -1.35 3.44 10.09
C ASP A 39 -0.70 4.58 10.87
N TYR A 40 0.42 4.34 11.56
CA TYR A 40 1.14 5.39 12.28
C TYR A 40 1.48 6.58 11.37
N ALA A 41 1.73 6.34 10.09
CA ALA A 41 2.08 7.38 9.12
C ALA A 41 0.92 8.34 8.83
N VAL A 42 -0.30 7.95 9.14
CA VAL A 42 -1.50 8.80 9.02
C VAL A 42 -1.94 9.32 10.39
N GLU A 43 -1.94 8.45 11.40
CA GLU A 43 -2.35 8.80 12.76
C GLU A 43 -1.56 9.97 13.35
N VAL A 44 -0.26 10.01 13.11
CA VAL A 44 0.61 11.07 13.66
C VAL A 44 0.15 12.47 13.24
N PHE A 45 -0.35 12.63 12.01
CA PHE A 45 -0.83 13.92 11.54
C PHE A 45 -2.12 14.36 12.25
N TYR A 46 -3.01 13.41 12.54
CA TYR A 46 -4.23 13.72 13.30
C TYR A 46 -3.93 14.05 14.77
N GLU A 47 -3.00 13.32 15.38
CA GLU A 47 -2.66 13.53 16.79
C GLU A 47 -1.88 14.83 17.02
N ILE A 48 -1.00 15.21 16.12
CA ILE A 48 -0.25 16.48 16.21
C ILE A 48 -1.18 17.70 16.17
N LEU A 49 -2.32 17.60 15.49
CA LEU A 49 -3.29 18.69 15.41
C LEU A 49 -4.16 18.82 16.65
N LYS A 50 -4.13 17.84 17.55
CA LYS A 50 -4.89 17.89 18.79
C LYS A 50 -4.17 18.73 19.86
N PRO A 51 -4.89 19.30 20.83
CA PRO A 51 -4.28 19.95 21.97
C PRO A 51 -3.34 19.00 22.72
N GLY A 52 -2.12 19.45 23.01
CA GLY A 52 -1.10 18.66 23.69
C GLY A 52 -0.05 18.04 22.79
N HIS A 53 -0.27 17.96 21.49
CA HIS A 53 0.73 17.53 20.49
C HIS A 53 1.54 16.29 20.89
N HIS A 54 0.87 15.23 21.35
CA HIS A 54 1.53 14.03 21.82
C HIS A 54 1.07 12.81 21.01
N TYR A 55 2.04 12.06 20.48
CA TYR A 55 1.80 10.80 19.81
C TYR A 55 2.87 9.77 20.17
N THR A 56 2.43 8.59 20.57
CA THR A 56 3.32 7.46 20.83
C THR A 56 3.18 6.43 19.74
N CYS A 57 4.28 6.17 19.03
CA CYS A 57 4.32 5.17 17.96
C CYS A 57 4.68 3.80 18.54
N GLU A 58 3.85 2.80 18.23
CA GLU A 58 4.08 1.42 18.66
C GLU A 58 5.06 0.67 17.73
N VAL A 59 5.33 1.22 16.55
CA VAL A 59 6.26 0.62 15.59
C VAL A 59 7.69 1.01 15.96
N PRO A 60 8.66 0.07 15.93
CA PRO A 60 10.06 0.38 16.20
C PRO A 60 10.59 1.49 15.28
N GLU A 61 11.37 2.40 15.83
CA GLU A 61 11.80 3.63 15.13
C GLU A 61 12.65 3.39 13.88
N ASP A 62 13.28 2.24 13.75
CA ASP A 62 14.11 1.85 12.61
C ASP A 62 13.44 0.87 11.65
N SER A 63 12.13 0.63 11.80
CA SER A 63 11.38 -0.27 10.93
C SER A 63 11.04 0.41 9.61
N TYR A 64 11.74 0.06 8.56
CA TYR A 64 11.43 0.52 7.21
C TYR A 64 10.24 -0.24 6.65
N MET A 65 9.27 0.50 6.11
CA MET A 65 8.08 -0.06 5.47
C MET A 65 7.82 0.67 4.17
N ASP A 66 7.43 -0.10 3.16
CA ASP A 66 7.03 0.48 1.89
C ASP A 66 5.68 1.15 2.02
N MET A 67 5.55 2.32 1.42
CA MET A 67 4.35 3.15 1.47
C MET A 67 4.01 3.68 0.08
N ILE A 68 2.73 3.99 -0.12
CA ILE A 68 2.25 4.66 -1.32
C ILE A 68 1.12 5.63 -0.94
N TYR A 69 1.05 6.77 -1.64
CA TYR A 69 -0.05 7.70 -1.47
C TYR A 69 -1.28 7.20 -2.22
N MET A 70 -2.48 7.40 -1.65
CA MET A 70 -3.73 6.83 -2.20
C MET A 70 -3.97 7.15 -3.68
N PRO A 71 -3.82 8.39 -4.17
CA PRO A 71 -3.99 8.67 -5.60
C PRO A 71 -3.07 7.87 -6.50
N ASP A 72 -1.82 7.65 -6.08
CA ASP A 72 -0.85 6.85 -6.84
C ASP A 72 -1.23 5.36 -6.82
N ALA A 73 -1.75 4.86 -5.70
CA ALA A 73 -2.24 3.48 -5.58
C ALA A 73 -3.41 3.24 -6.54
N LEU A 74 -4.37 4.16 -6.58
CA LEU A 74 -5.52 4.08 -7.48
C LEU A 74 -5.08 4.14 -8.94
N LYS A 75 -4.15 5.03 -9.28
CA LYS A 75 -3.58 5.14 -10.63
C LYS A 75 -2.90 3.84 -11.06
N ALA A 76 -2.12 3.22 -10.17
CA ALA A 76 -1.45 1.96 -10.46
C ALA A 76 -2.45 0.83 -10.73
N ALA A 77 -3.52 0.74 -9.94
CA ALA A 77 -4.57 -0.25 -10.14
C ALA A 77 -5.26 -0.08 -11.50
N VAL A 78 -5.60 1.15 -11.87
CA VAL A 78 -6.24 1.45 -13.16
C VAL A 78 -5.30 1.16 -14.32
N GLN A 79 -4.03 1.54 -14.22
CA GLN A 79 -3.03 1.26 -15.26
C GLN A 79 -2.83 -0.23 -15.48
N LEU A 80 -2.82 -1.03 -14.40
CA LEU A 80 -2.72 -2.48 -14.54
C LEU A 80 -3.95 -3.06 -15.22
N MET A 81 -5.14 -2.55 -14.88
CA MET A 81 -6.40 -2.99 -15.51
C MET A 81 -6.43 -2.71 -17.02
N GLU A 82 -5.87 -1.57 -17.43
CA GLU A 82 -5.84 -1.12 -18.83
C GLU A 82 -4.64 -1.63 -19.62
N ALA A 83 -3.65 -2.28 -18.96
CA ALA A 83 -2.45 -2.75 -19.62
C ALA A 83 -2.73 -3.81 -20.69
N ASP A 84 -1.98 -3.75 -21.79
CA ASP A 84 -2.08 -4.73 -22.87
C ASP A 84 -1.71 -6.12 -22.36
N PRO A 85 -2.60 -7.12 -22.46
CA PRO A 85 -2.31 -8.48 -22.00
C PRO A 85 -1.05 -9.09 -22.63
N ALA A 86 -0.75 -8.73 -23.87
CA ALA A 86 0.42 -9.25 -24.60
C ALA A 86 1.76 -8.78 -24.00
N LYS A 87 1.75 -7.68 -23.24
CA LYS A 87 2.95 -7.11 -22.60
C LYS A 87 3.17 -7.62 -21.18
N LEU A 88 2.23 -8.37 -20.62
CA LEU A 88 2.34 -8.89 -19.26
C LEU A 88 3.09 -10.21 -19.25
N VAL A 89 4.21 -10.27 -18.52
CA VAL A 89 4.94 -11.51 -18.26
C VAL A 89 4.19 -12.40 -17.29
N HIS A 90 3.59 -11.78 -16.27
CA HIS A 90 2.68 -12.43 -15.32
C HIS A 90 1.47 -11.52 -15.08
N ARG A 91 0.41 -12.03 -14.47
CA ARG A 91 -0.84 -11.30 -14.31
C ARG A 91 -1.19 -10.96 -12.86
N ASN A 92 -0.57 -11.64 -11.91
CA ASN A 92 -0.84 -11.39 -10.51
C ASN A 92 0.45 -11.04 -9.75
N SER A 93 0.28 -10.73 -8.46
CA SER A 93 1.40 -10.50 -7.53
C SER A 93 2.30 -9.33 -7.93
N PHE A 94 1.75 -8.31 -8.57
CA PHE A 94 2.49 -7.08 -8.86
C PHE A 94 2.73 -6.31 -7.56
N ASN A 95 4.00 -6.19 -7.19
CA ASN A 95 4.39 -5.39 -6.04
C ASN A 95 4.44 -3.92 -6.44
N ILE A 96 3.72 -3.08 -5.71
CA ILE A 96 3.66 -1.64 -5.96
C ILE A 96 4.17 -0.92 -4.73
N ALA A 97 5.14 -0.04 -4.91
CA ALA A 97 5.64 0.82 -3.84
C ALA A 97 6.12 2.14 -4.46
N SER A 98 6.01 3.21 -3.70
CA SER A 98 6.44 4.54 -4.13
C SER A 98 7.59 5.06 -3.28
N MET A 99 7.54 4.81 -1.99
CA MET A 99 8.54 5.27 -1.04
C MET A 99 8.71 4.26 0.10
N SER A 100 9.84 4.34 0.78
CA SER A 100 10.11 3.55 1.98
C SER A 100 10.72 4.45 3.03
N PHE A 101 10.19 4.43 4.25
CA PHE A 101 10.72 5.21 5.37
C PHE A 101 10.44 4.49 6.69
N CYS A 102 11.17 4.91 7.73
CA CYS A 102 10.94 4.45 9.09
C CYS A 102 10.29 5.56 9.94
N PRO A 103 9.71 5.24 11.11
CA PRO A 103 9.11 6.25 11.99
C PRO A 103 10.07 7.38 12.34
N ARG A 104 11.35 7.08 12.57
CA ARG A 104 12.36 8.10 12.86
C ARG A 104 12.46 9.15 11.77
N GLU A 105 12.52 8.73 10.51
CA GLU A 105 12.60 9.64 9.37
C GLU A 105 11.35 10.49 9.21
N LEU A 106 10.18 9.86 9.37
CA LEU A 106 8.91 10.56 9.27
C LEU A 106 8.77 11.62 10.36
N PHE A 107 9.07 11.26 11.61
CA PHE A 107 8.92 12.18 12.74
C PHE A 107 9.95 13.31 12.70
N ALA A 108 11.12 13.07 12.17
CA ALA A 108 12.13 14.10 11.95
C ALA A 108 11.69 15.11 10.87
N ALA A 109 10.90 14.69 9.89
CA ALA A 109 10.39 15.55 8.83
C ALA A 109 9.17 16.40 9.26
N ILE A 110 8.49 16.01 10.34
CA ILE A 110 7.38 16.76 10.91
C ILE A 110 7.93 17.79 11.91
#